data_c08fd6db16bfa35aece29853c9806a37
#
_entry.id   c08fd6db16bfa35aece29853c9806a37
#
_cell.length_a   1.000
_cell.length_b   1.000
_cell.length_c   1.000
_cell.angle_alpha   90.00
_cell.angle_beta   90.00
_cell.angle_gamma   90.00
#
_symmetry.space_group_name_H-M   'P 1'
#
loop_
_entity.id
_entity.type
_entity.pdbx_description
1 polymer ?
#
loop_
_entity_poly.entity_id
_entity_poly.type
_entity_poly.pdbx_seq_one_letter_code
_entity_poly.pdbx_strand_id
1 'polypeptide(L)'
;PVGRGLGGDATLALSTAFSLCYASGFLIWGPISDRYGRKKILLCGMTLLILTTACCAMAPNLPTLGVLRGLQGFSAASFAPIALAYLAEALPITHRPTAIGAMSTAFLVAGIVGQVFAAAINLTFATWRAVFLSSTILLILCFLSLFPTRRMVEIPHATAAGSMRQSFVVVGQIIARPRTQFLCLAHVTVLMSFVAMYSALGPHLGSIGMSQSQLIWLRLAGLPSMCVSLIIGRIAARIPIGTIARVSFIVAALGLLLEGLLSATLWGIIVASLVFVAGIAMAVPTMITLFGQASAPYRAGGMAVNGAVLFIGASLGPLAARLPMGFSTLMWALAGVLLLACGCVVVFQRLSPPDER
;
A
#
# COMPACT_ATOMS: atom_id res chain seq x y z
N PRO A 1 6.82 -6.00 21.27
CA PRO A 1 8.26 -5.96 21.63
C PRO A 1 8.80 -4.54 21.71
N VAL A 2 8.58 -3.68 20.67
CA VAL A 2 9.10 -2.29 20.66
C VAL A 2 8.58 -1.47 21.82
N GLY A 3 7.28 -1.50 22.09
CA GLY A 3 6.67 -0.77 23.21
C GLY A 3 7.19 -1.21 24.58
N ARG A 4 7.51 -2.51 24.76
CA ARG A 4 8.15 -3.01 25.98
C ARG A 4 9.63 -2.58 26.09
N GLY A 5 10.34 -2.47 24.96
CA GLY A 5 11.74 -2.09 24.94
C GLY A 5 12.00 -0.59 25.06
N LEU A 6 11.07 0.26 24.63
CA LEU A 6 11.22 1.73 24.61
C LEU A 6 10.20 2.46 25.51
N GLY A 7 9.37 1.73 26.25
CA GLY A 7 8.40 2.27 27.19
C GLY A 7 7.28 3.08 26.51
N GLY A 8 6.15 2.45 26.21
CA GLY A 8 4.99 3.14 25.65
C GLY A 8 4.40 2.47 24.41
N ASP A 9 3.46 3.17 23.76
CA ASP A 9 2.76 2.68 22.58
C ASP A 9 3.50 3.03 21.29
N ALA A 10 4.06 2.01 20.66
CA ALA A 10 4.85 2.12 19.46
C ALA A 10 4.03 2.25 18.16
N THR A 11 2.69 2.21 18.20
CA THR A 11 1.86 2.16 16.98
C THR A 11 2.03 3.40 16.10
N LEU A 12 2.00 4.59 16.73
CA LEU A 12 2.20 5.86 16.00
C LEU A 12 3.60 5.92 15.39
N ALA A 13 4.62 5.54 16.15
CA ALA A 13 6.00 5.55 15.67
C ALA A 13 6.25 4.51 14.56
N LEU A 14 5.72 3.29 14.70
CA LEU A 14 6.01 2.19 13.76
C LEU A 14 5.21 2.26 12.46
N SER A 15 3.94 2.63 12.54
CA SER A 15 3.02 2.51 11.40
C SER A 15 2.58 3.87 10.86
N THR A 16 1.96 4.71 11.69
CA THR A 16 1.36 5.96 11.24
C THR A 16 2.41 6.95 10.69
N ALA A 17 3.52 7.15 11.40
CA ALA A 17 4.60 8.04 10.96
C ALA A 17 5.19 7.58 9.63
N PHE A 18 5.45 6.28 9.47
CA PHE A 18 5.94 5.71 8.22
C PHE A 18 4.96 5.95 7.08
N SER A 19 3.69 5.54 7.25
CA SER A 19 2.70 5.58 6.18
C SER A 19 2.35 7.01 5.75
N LEU A 20 2.29 7.96 6.68
CA LEU A 20 2.00 9.37 6.38
C LEU A 20 3.13 10.02 5.59
N CYS A 21 4.39 9.79 6.01
CA CYS A 21 5.55 10.28 5.26
C CYS A 21 5.73 9.55 3.92
N TYR A 22 5.35 8.27 3.85
CA TYR A 22 5.31 7.53 2.59
C TYR A 22 4.30 8.17 1.62
N ALA A 23 3.11 8.54 2.10
CA ALA A 23 2.10 9.24 1.30
C ALA A 23 2.61 10.56 0.74
N SER A 24 3.29 11.37 1.55
CA SER A 24 3.90 12.63 1.10
C SER A 24 5.00 12.40 0.06
N GLY A 25 5.79 11.34 0.23
CA GLY A 25 6.84 10.96 -0.70
C GLY A 25 6.29 10.62 -2.10
N PHE A 26 5.11 10.00 -2.22
CA PHE A 26 4.47 9.73 -3.52
C PHE A 26 4.25 11.01 -4.34
N LEU A 27 3.88 12.11 -3.68
CA LEU A 27 3.64 13.38 -4.34
C LEU A 27 4.94 14.07 -4.79
N ILE A 28 6.06 13.79 -4.10
CA ILE A 28 7.31 14.52 -4.25
C ILE A 28 8.29 13.79 -5.18
N TRP A 29 8.47 12.47 -5.01
CA TRP A 29 9.49 11.72 -5.73
C TRP A 29 9.20 11.57 -7.23
N GLY A 30 7.94 11.53 -7.66
CA GLY A 30 7.55 11.49 -9.07
C GLY A 30 8.13 12.68 -9.84
N PRO A 31 7.74 13.93 -9.53
CA PRO A 31 8.27 15.14 -10.17
C PRO A 31 9.79 15.29 -10.10
N ILE A 32 10.40 14.88 -8.97
CA ILE A 32 11.86 14.90 -8.84
C ILE A 32 12.51 13.94 -9.84
N SER A 33 11.96 12.72 -9.99
CA SER A 33 12.50 11.72 -10.90
C SER A 33 12.34 12.09 -12.38
N ASP A 34 11.26 12.81 -12.72
CA ASP A 34 11.02 13.32 -14.07
C ASP A 34 12.09 14.34 -14.48
N ARG A 35 12.59 15.13 -13.51
CA ARG A 35 13.57 16.17 -13.76
C ARG A 35 15.02 15.68 -13.73
N TYR A 36 15.37 14.85 -12.73
CA TYR A 36 16.77 14.44 -12.48
C TYR A 36 17.12 13.07 -13.01
N GLY A 37 16.14 12.34 -13.56
CA GLY A 37 16.30 11.01 -14.13
C GLY A 37 15.87 9.89 -13.19
N ARG A 38 15.11 8.96 -13.74
CA ARG A 38 14.51 7.84 -13.01
C ARG A 38 15.54 7.02 -12.25
N LYS A 39 16.62 6.60 -12.94
CA LYS A 39 17.66 5.75 -12.37
C LYS A 39 18.38 6.42 -11.21
N LYS A 40 18.80 7.70 -11.38
CA LYS A 40 19.54 8.43 -10.35
C LYS A 40 18.72 8.58 -9.07
N ILE A 41 17.45 8.97 -9.20
CA ILE A 41 16.56 9.18 -8.07
C ILE A 41 16.19 7.85 -7.40
N LEU A 42 15.99 6.78 -8.15
CA LEU A 42 15.73 5.46 -7.60
C LEU A 42 16.92 4.97 -6.75
N LEU A 43 18.15 5.10 -7.24
CA LEU A 43 19.34 4.72 -6.49
C LEU A 43 19.55 5.60 -5.25
N CYS A 44 19.36 6.91 -5.36
CA CYS A 44 19.43 7.85 -4.24
C CYS A 44 18.40 7.50 -3.16
N GLY A 45 17.15 7.28 -3.56
CA GLY A 45 16.07 6.91 -2.64
C GLY A 45 16.32 5.57 -1.95
N MET A 46 16.85 4.56 -2.68
CA MET A 46 17.23 3.28 -2.07
C MET A 46 18.39 3.44 -1.08
N THR A 47 19.41 4.23 -1.41
CA THR A 47 20.51 4.52 -0.46
C THR A 47 19.96 5.18 0.80
N LEU A 48 19.09 6.18 0.67
CA LEU A 48 18.48 6.85 1.80
C LEU A 48 17.60 5.88 2.62
N LEU A 49 16.88 4.96 1.95
CA LEU A 49 16.09 3.92 2.60
C LEU A 49 16.97 2.95 3.42
N ILE A 50 18.10 2.53 2.89
CA ILE A 50 19.06 1.68 3.60
C ILE A 50 19.57 2.38 4.86
N LEU A 51 20.03 3.63 4.73
CA LEU A 51 20.55 4.42 5.84
C LEU A 51 19.48 4.65 6.94
N THR A 52 18.28 5.08 6.56
CA THR A 52 17.20 5.33 7.52
C THR A 52 16.72 4.05 8.19
N THR A 53 16.73 2.90 7.47
CA THR A 53 16.40 1.60 8.04
C THR A 53 17.44 1.17 9.09
N ALA A 54 18.73 1.32 8.78
CA ALA A 54 19.81 1.04 9.73
C ALA A 54 19.72 1.94 10.98
N CYS A 55 19.47 3.24 10.79
CA CYS A 55 19.29 4.18 11.91
C CYS A 55 18.10 3.82 12.80
N CYS A 56 17.00 3.28 12.25
CA CYS A 56 15.86 2.82 13.05
C CYS A 56 16.28 1.75 14.09
N ALA A 57 17.23 0.87 13.75
CA ALA A 57 17.74 -0.13 14.69
C ALA A 57 18.48 0.48 15.91
N MET A 58 19.00 1.69 15.74
CA MET A 58 19.78 2.42 16.76
C MET A 58 18.92 3.38 17.60
N ALA A 59 17.62 3.48 17.34
CA ALA A 59 16.74 4.44 18.00
C ALA A 59 16.74 4.24 19.54
N PRO A 60 17.04 5.30 20.33
CA PRO A 60 17.10 5.22 21.79
C PRO A 60 15.72 5.31 22.45
N ASN A 61 14.74 5.93 21.81
CA ASN A 61 13.40 6.18 22.35
C ASN A 61 12.34 6.21 21.24
N LEU A 62 11.05 6.19 21.63
CA LEU A 62 9.92 6.18 20.69
C LEU A 62 9.82 7.44 19.81
N PRO A 63 10.01 8.68 20.29
CA PRO A 63 9.98 9.86 19.43
C PRO A 63 11.05 9.82 18.34
N THR A 64 12.31 9.47 18.69
CA THR A 64 13.38 9.31 17.69
C THR A 64 13.04 8.22 16.68
N LEU A 65 12.53 7.07 17.13
CA LEU A 65 12.07 6.01 16.23
C LEU A 65 10.96 6.51 15.29
N GLY A 66 10.01 7.32 15.79
CA GLY A 66 8.95 7.90 15.00
C GLY A 66 9.47 8.80 13.86
N VAL A 67 10.44 9.68 14.17
CA VAL A 67 11.09 10.54 13.17
C VAL A 67 11.84 9.70 12.13
N LEU A 68 12.65 8.74 12.57
CA LEU A 68 13.41 7.84 11.68
C LEU A 68 12.48 6.99 10.81
N ARG A 69 11.36 6.52 11.34
CA ARG A 69 10.32 5.81 10.60
C ARG A 69 9.64 6.71 9.57
N GLY A 70 9.41 7.97 9.90
CA GLY A 70 8.92 8.97 8.94
C GLY A 70 9.89 9.16 7.78
N LEU A 71 11.18 9.38 8.06
CA LEU A 71 12.23 9.48 7.05
C LEU A 71 12.37 8.20 6.22
N GLN A 72 12.27 7.04 6.85
CA GLN A 72 12.28 5.73 6.18
C GLN A 72 11.07 5.59 5.23
N GLY A 73 9.87 5.98 5.68
CA GLY A 73 8.67 5.97 4.85
C GLY A 73 8.78 6.90 3.64
N PHE A 74 9.25 8.13 3.86
CA PHE A 74 9.51 9.08 2.79
C PHE A 74 10.50 8.54 1.75
N SER A 75 11.60 7.94 2.22
CA SER A 75 12.62 7.33 1.34
C SER A 75 12.06 6.14 0.57
N ALA A 76 11.30 5.27 1.23
CA ALA A 76 10.70 4.10 0.59
C ALA A 76 9.71 4.46 -0.52
N ALA A 77 9.03 5.59 -0.42
CA ALA A 77 8.12 6.11 -1.43
C ALA A 77 8.80 6.46 -2.77
N SER A 78 10.14 6.59 -2.79
CA SER A 78 10.88 6.83 -4.02
C SER A 78 10.84 5.65 -4.98
N PHE A 79 10.66 4.42 -4.50
CA PHE A 79 10.75 3.24 -5.34
C PHE A 79 9.53 3.03 -6.23
N ALA A 80 8.34 2.93 -5.62
CA ALA A 80 7.12 2.48 -6.29
C ALA A 80 6.70 3.31 -7.52
N PRO A 81 6.51 4.64 -7.41
CA PRO A 81 6.07 5.45 -8.54
C PRO A 81 7.12 5.54 -9.64
N ILE A 82 8.41 5.60 -9.25
CA ILE A 82 9.51 5.71 -10.21
C ILE A 82 9.70 4.41 -10.98
N ALA A 83 9.63 3.26 -10.31
CA ALA A 83 9.78 1.97 -10.95
C ALA A 83 8.61 1.68 -11.89
N LEU A 84 7.37 2.02 -11.51
CA LEU A 84 6.21 1.89 -12.41
C LEU A 84 6.34 2.79 -13.64
N ALA A 85 6.77 4.03 -13.46
CA ALA A 85 6.99 4.95 -14.57
C ALA A 85 8.13 4.45 -15.48
N TYR A 86 9.22 3.96 -14.89
CA TYR A 86 10.34 3.37 -15.64
C TYR A 86 9.89 2.16 -16.48
N LEU A 87 9.12 1.23 -15.90
CA LEU A 87 8.58 0.08 -16.64
C LEU A 87 7.68 0.51 -17.79
N ALA A 88 6.86 1.54 -17.58
CA ALA A 88 5.96 2.07 -18.61
C ALA A 88 6.73 2.74 -19.78
N GLU A 89 7.90 3.29 -19.51
CA GLU A 89 8.73 3.99 -20.50
C GLU A 89 9.71 3.03 -21.20
N ALA A 90 10.38 2.15 -20.44
CA ALA A 90 11.46 1.28 -20.93
C ALA A 90 10.98 0.05 -21.69
N LEU A 91 9.74 -0.42 -21.45
CA LEU A 91 9.23 -1.65 -22.05
C LEU A 91 8.38 -1.39 -23.29
N PRO A 92 8.41 -2.31 -24.29
CA PRO A 92 7.48 -2.32 -25.41
C PRO A 92 6.03 -2.36 -24.90
N ILE A 93 5.10 -1.73 -25.63
CA ILE A 93 3.67 -1.59 -25.27
C ILE A 93 3.04 -2.95 -24.92
N THR A 94 3.44 -4.01 -25.64
CA THR A 94 2.94 -5.38 -25.43
C THR A 94 3.31 -6.00 -24.09
N HIS A 95 4.46 -5.62 -23.51
CA HIS A 95 4.96 -6.16 -22.24
C HIS A 95 4.61 -5.31 -21.01
N ARG A 96 4.21 -4.04 -21.19
CA ARG A 96 3.87 -3.11 -20.12
C ARG A 96 2.80 -3.65 -19.16
N PRO A 97 1.66 -4.18 -19.63
CA PRO A 97 0.61 -4.66 -18.74
C PRO A 97 1.09 -5.79 -17.83
N THR A 98 1.88 -6.72 -18.38
CA THR A 98 2.43 -7.85 -17.61
C THR A 98 3.42 -7.37 -16.53
N ALA A 99 4.31 -6.44 -16.87
CA ALA A 99 5.29 -5.91 -15.92
C ALA A 99 4.63 -5.08 -14.80
N ILE A 100 3.64 -4.24 -15.14
CA ILE A 100 2.87 -3.46 -14.16
C ILE A 100 2.06 -4.40 -13.26
N GLY A 101 1.44 -5.43 -13.84
CA GLY A 101 0.72 -6.45 -13.08
C GLY A 101 1.63 -7.21 -12.10
N ALA A 102 2.80 -7.65 -12.55
CA ALA A 102 3.78 -8.32 -11.71
C ALA A 102 4.26 -7.43 -10.57
N MET A 103 4.53 -6.16 -10.84
CA MET A 103 4.93 -5.20 -9.82
C MET A 103 3.81 -4.91 -8.81
N SER A 104 2.58 -4.75 -9.27
CA SER A 104 1.42 -4.55 -8.39
C SER A 104 1.20 -5.76 -7.47
N THR A 105 1.35 -6.97 -8.01
CA THR A 105 1.28 -8.22 -7.23
C THR A 105 2.41 -8.28 -6.20
N ALA A 106 3.64 -7.91 -6.58
CA ALA A 106 4.77 -7.88 -5.66
C ALA A 106 4.52 -6.91 -4.48
N PHE A 107 3.89 -5.76 -4.72
CA PHE A 107 3.50 -4.83 -3.65
C PHE A 107 2.50 -5.44 -2.67
N LEU A 108 1.47 -6.11 -3.18
CA LEU A 108 0.46 -6.75 -2.34
C LEU A 108 1.07 -7.88 -1.51
N VAL A 109 1.85 -8.75 -2.16
CA VAL A 109 2.56 -9.87 -1.51
C VAL A 109 3.54 -9.35 -0.45
N ALA A 110 4.27 -8.28 -0.73
CA ALA A 110 5.20 -7.67 0.22
C ALA A 110 4.50 -7.20 1.51
N GLY A 111 3.24 -6.79 1.43
CA GLY A 111 2.43 -6.42 2.61
C GLY A 111 2.27 -7.57 3.60
N ILE A 112 2.12 -8.81 3.15
CA ILE A 112 2.03 -10.00 4.02
C ILE A 112 3.43 -10.54 4.34
N VAL A 113 4.27 -10.73 3.32
CA VAL A 113 5.62 -11.31 3.48
C VAL A 113 6.46 -10.45 4.44
N GLY A 114 6.37 -9.12 4.35
CA GLY A 114 7.05 -8.22 5.27
C GLY A 114 6.61 -8.39 6.73
N GLN A 115 5.32 -8.60 6.98
CA GLN A 115 4.81 -8.86 8.32
C GLN A 115 5.26 -10.23 8.85
N VAL A 116 5.24 -11.26 8.02
CA VAL A 116 5.72 -12.61 8.36
C VAL A 116 7.22 -12.59 8.63
N PHE A 117 8.01 -11.93 7.77
CA PHE A 117 9.45 -11.73 7.95
C PHE A 117 9.76 -11.04 9.29
N ALA A 118 9.10 -9.92 9.58
CA ALA A 118 9.30 -9.19 10.83
C ALA A 118 8.93 -10.03 12.06
N ALA A 119 7.85 -10.81 11.98
CA ALA A 119 7.44 -11.70 13.07
C ALA A 119 8.43 -12.84 13.26
N ALA A 120 8.89 -13.50 12.20
CA ALA A 120 9.86 -14.59 12.24
C ALA A 120 11.19 -14.13 12.83
N ILE A 121 11.75 -13.02 12.36
CA ILE A 121 13.00 -12.46 12.87
C ILE A 121 12.85 -12.10 14.36
N ASN A 122 11.73 -11.49 14.74
CA ASN A 122 11.51 -11.15 16.16
C ASN A 122 11.36 -12.39 17.06
N LEU A 123 10.79 -13.47 16.58
CA LEU A 123 10.72 -14.74 17.32
C LEU A 123 12.10 -15.39 17.48
N THR A 124 12.93 -15.33 16.43
CA THR A 124 14.26 -15.96 16.43
C THR A 124 15.26 -15.20 17.33
N PHE A 125 15.29 -13.87 17.21
CA PHE A 125 16.31 -13.05 17.87
C PHE A 125 15.80 -12.36 19.15
N ALA A 126 14.51 -12.47 19.48
CA ALA A 126 13.84 -11.87 20.64
C ALA A 126 14.04 -10.34 20.76
N THR A 127 14.47 -9.66 19.70
CA THR A 127 14.70 -8.22 19.68
C THR A 127 14.12 -7.57 18.42
N TRP A 128 13.40 -6.48 18.62
CA TRP A 128 12.84 -5.70 17.52
C TRP A 128 13.92 -5.04 16.63
N ARG A 129 15.10 -4.75 17.18
CA ARG A 129 16.24 -4.18 16.44
C ARG A 129 16.74 -5.12 15.35
N ALA A 130 16.68 -6.43 15.57
CA ALA A 130 17.06 -7.43 14.57
C ALA A 130 16.19 -7.36 13.31
N VAL A 131 14.93 -6.95 13.43
CA VAL A 131 14.04 -6.76 12.27
C VAL A 131 14.56 -5.65 11.35
N PHE A 132 15.00 -4.52 11.91
CA PHE A 132 15.56 -3.43 11.11
C PHE A 132 16.93 -3.78 10.52
N LEU A 133 17.80 -4.45 11.30
CA LEU A 133 19.12 -4.87 10.82
C LEU A 133 19.02 -5.89 9.68
N SER A 134 18.19 -6.92 9.83
CA SER A 134 17.97 -7.91 8.76
C SER A 134 17.29 -7.29 7.52
N SER A 135 16.38 -6.34 7.72
CA SER A 135 15.80 -5.56 6.61
C SER A 135 16.86 -4.71 5.91
N THR A 136 17.79 -4.12 6.65
CA THR A 136 18.92 -3.36 6.07
C THR A 136 19.80 -4.25 5.21
N ILE A 137 20.15 -5.45 5.67
CA ILE A 137 20.94 -6.42 4.89
C ILE A 137 20.20 -6.79 3.60
N LEU A 138 18.90 -7.10 3.70
CA LEU A 138 18.09 -7.44 2.54
C LEU A 138 18.02 -6.28 1.53
N LEU A 139 17.86 -5.04 1.99
CA LEU A 139 17.86 -3.86 1.13
C LEU A 139 19.22 -3.64 0.45
N ILE A 140 20.33 -3.89 1.16
CA ILE A 140 21.68 -3.82 0.56
C ILE A 140 21.83 -4.88 -0.55
N LEU A 141 21.39 -6.12 -0.31
CA LEU A 141 21.41 -7.17 -1.32
C LEU A 141 20.56 -6.81 -2.55
N CYS A 142 19.35 -6.26 -2.33
CA CYS A 142 18.52 -5.76 -3.43
C CYS A 142 19.20 -4.60 -4.17
N PHE A 143 19.82 -3.65 -3.46
CA PHE A 143 20.56 -2.54 -4.07
C PHE A 143 21.73 -3.03 -4.93
N LEU A 144 22.52 -3.97 -4.41
CA LEU A 144 23.64 -4.57 -5.15
C LEU A 144 23.17 -5.33 -6.38
N SER A 145 22.00 -5.98 -6.34
CA SER A 145 21.42 -6.66 -7.50
C SER A 145 21.00 -5.70 -8.62
N LEU A 146 20.65 -4.45 -8.27
CA LEU A 146 20.33 -3.40 -9.24
C LEU A 146 21.58 -2.73 -9.85
N PHE A 147 22.73 -2.81 -9.18
CA PHE A 147 23.95 -2.13 -9.59
C PHE A 147 24.54 -2.66 -10.92
N PRO A 148 24.56 -3.99 -11.22
CA PRO A 148 25.06 -4.53 -12.47
C PRO A 148 24.19 -4.20 -13.68
N THR A 149 22.94 -3.74 -13.47
CA THR A 149 22.07 -3.32 -14.55
C THR A 149 22.51 -1.97 -15.12
N ARG A 150 23.75 -1.93 -15.68
CA ARG A 150 24.19 -0.96 -16.69
C ARG A 150 23.17 -0.84 -17.85
N ARG A 151 22.22 -1.77 -17.90
CA ARG A 151 21.11 -1.87 -18.85
C ARG A 151 19.84 -1.11 -18.48
N MET A 152 19.78 -0.44 -17.32
CA MET A 152 18.74 0.58 -17.16
C MET A 152 19.04 1.67 -18.19
N VAL A 153 18.34 1.63 -19.31
CA VAL A 153 18.46 2.61 -20.38
C VAL A 153 18.21 3.97 -19.74
N GLU A 154 19.18 4.89 -19.85
CA GLU A 154 18.90 6.29 -19.59
C GLU A 154 17.92 6.72 -20.68
N ILE A 155 16.64 6.70 -20.34
CA ILE A 155 15.61 7.24 -21.22
C ILE A 155 15.91 8.73 -21.31
N PRO A 156 16.16 9.25 -22.55
CA PRO A 156 16.37 10.67 -22.73
C PRO A 156 15.21 11.39 -22.04
N HIS A 157 15.53 12.26 -21.13
CA HIS A 157 14.51 13.05 -20.45
C HIS A 157 13.77 13.80 -21.55
N ALA A 158 12.53 13.43 -21.82
CA ALA A 158 11.63 14.37 -22.44
C ALA A 158 11.75 15.60 -21.52
N THR A 159 12.36 16.66 -22.03
CA THR A 159 12.51 17.92 -21.32
C THR A 159 11.13 18.21 -20.75
N ALA A 160 10.93 17.85 -19.46
CA ALA A 160 9.68 18.09 -18.77
C ALA A 160 9.59 19.62 -18.74
N ALA A 161 8.91 20.16 -19.75
CA ALA A 161 8.72 21.58 -19.99
C ALA A 161 7.82 22.23 -18.92
N GLY A 162 7.92 21.71 -17.66
CA GLY A 162 7.15 22.19 -16.54
C GLY A 162 8.04 22.40 -15.30
N SER A 163 7.86 23.54 -14.66
CA SER A 163 8.42 23.80 -13.33
C SER A 163 7.89 22.73 -12.36
N MET A 164 8.70 22.33 -11.34
CA MET A 164 8.26 21.52 -10.20
C MET A 164 6.96 22.07 -9.58
N ARG A 165 6.84 23.41 -9.50
CA ARG A 165 5.61 24.09 -9.10
C ARG A 165 4.41 23.69 -9.96
N GLN A 166 4.59 23.54 -11.27
CA GLN A 166 3.50 23.14 -12.18
C GLN A 166 3.02 21.71 -11.92
N SER A 167 3.92 20.79 -11.57
CA SER A 167 3.52 19.42 -11.18
C SER A 167 2.65 19.43 -9.93
N PHE A 168 2.98 20.24 -8.92
CA PHE A 168 2.16 20.37 -7.71
C PHE A 168 0.82 21.05 -7.97
N VAL A 169 0.79 22.07 -8.85
CA VAL A 169 -0.45 22.72 -9.27
C VAL A 169 -1.37 21.72 -9.96
N VAL A 170 -0.83 20.88 -10.85
CA VAL A 170 -1.59 19.81 -11.53
C VAL A 170 -2.15 18.80 -10.53
N VAL A 171 -1.36 18.36 -9.56
CA VAL A 171 -1.84 17.46 -8.48
C VAL A 171 -2.99 18.10 -7.71
N GLY A 172 -2.85 19.38 -7.35
CA GLY A 172 -3.92 20.15 -6.69
C GLY A 172 -5.19 20.23 -7.54
N GLN A 173 -5.07 20.50 -8.83
CA GLN A 173 -6.19 20.53 -9.76
C GLN A 173 -6.88 19.16 -9.91
N ILE A 174 -6.13 18.06 -9.91
CA ILE A 174 -6.68 16.70 -9.94
C ILE A 174 -7.52 16.44 -8.69
N ILE A 175 -6.99 16.76 -7.51
CA ILE A 175 -7.68 16.56 -6.22
C ILE A 175 -8.91 17.46 -6.11
N ALA A 176 -8.86 18.67 -6.64
CA ALA A 176 -9.97 19.63 -6.59
C ALA A 176 -11.18 19.21 -7.46
N ARG A 177 -11.01 18.30 -8.40
CA ARG A 177 -12.14 17.82 -9.24
C ARG A 177 -13.12 17.01 -8.37
N PRO A 178 -14.43 17.36 -8.33
CA PRO A 178 -15.40 16.65 -7.49
C PRO A 178 -15.42 15.13 -7.72
N ARG A 179 -15.36 14.69 -9.00
CA ARG A 179 -15.31 13.26 -9.32
C ARG A 179 -14.08 12.55 -8.71
N THR A 180 -12.91 13.21 -8.68
CA THR A 180 -11.69 12.64 -8.12
C THR A 180 -11.78 12.55 -6.59
N GLN A 181 -12.49 13.47 -5.94
CA GLN A 181 -12.68 13.44 -4.48
C GLN A 181 -13.46 12.19 -4.04
N PHE A 182 -14.52 11.80 -4.76
CA PHE A 182 -15.22 10.54 -4.49
C PHE A 182 -14.32 9.33 -4.69
N LEU A 183 -13.43 9.37 -5.69
CA LEU A 183 -12.46 8.31 -5.91
C LEU A 183 -11.42 8.25 -4.77
N CYS A 184 -10.96 9.39 -4.28
CA CYS A 184 -10.07 9.48 -3.12
C CYS A 184 -10.74 8.94 -1.85
N LEU A 185 -12.00 9.32 -1.59
CA LEU A 185 -12.77 8.82 -0.44
C LEU A 185 -12.93 7.30 -0.49
N ALA A 186 -13.18 6.73 -1.66
CA ALA A 186 -13.22 5.28 -1.82
C ALA A 186 -11.83 4.65 -1.60
N HIS A 187 -10.79 5.23 -2.15
CA HIS A 187 -9.46 4.62 -2.16
C HIS A 187 -8.76 4.62 -0.79
N VAL A 188 -8.99 5.65 0.02
CA VAL A 188 -8.43 5.72 1.38
C VAL A 188 -8.89 4.54 2.24
N THR A 189 -10.10 4.02 2.01
CA THR A 189 -10.67 2.91 2.80
C THR A 189 -10.00 1.56 2.51
N VAL A 190 -9.35 1.40 1.35
CA VAL A 190 -8.74 0.14 0.91
C VAL A 190 -7.63 -0.30 1.88
N LEU A 191 -6.56 0.50 2.03
CA LEU A 191 -5.51 0.17 2.98
C LEU A 191 -5.87 0.48 4.43
N MET A 192 -6.78 1.41 4.69
CA MET A 192 -7.29 1.64 6.04
C MET A 192 -7.93 0.36 6.60
N SER A 193 -8.86 -0.26 5.88
CA SER A 193 -9.51 -1.48 6.33
C SER A 193 -8.53 -2.67 6.41
N PHE A 194 -7.62 -2.79 5.42
CA PHE A 194 -6.61 -3.84 5.41
C PHE A 194 -5.69 -3.78 6.64
N VAL A 195 -5.13 -2.60 6.91
CA VAL A 195 -4.22 -2.40 8.04
C VAL A 195 -4.98 -2.47 9.38
N ALA A 196 -6.20 -1.95 9.46
CA ALA A 196 -7.04 -2.03 10.66
C ALA A 196 -7.34 -3.48 11.03
N MET A 197 -7.80 -4.30 10.06
CA MET A 197 -8.11 -5.71 10.28
C MET A 197 -6.88 -6.46 10.80
N TYR A 198 -5.73 -6.39 10.11
CA TYR A 198 -4.51 -7.10 10.55
C TYR A 198 -3.95 -6.58 11.87
N SER A 199 -4.19 -5.31 12.22
CA SER A 199 -3.78 -4.73 13.51
C SER A 199 -4.66 -5.24 14.66
N ALA A 200 -5.96 -5.40 14.43
CA ALA A 200 -6.92 -5.89 15.41
C ALA A 200 -6.86 -7.43 15.57
N LEU A 201 -6.49 -8.14 14.50
CA LEU A 201 -6.49 -9.60 14.46
C LEU A 201 -5.52 -10.21 15.48
N GLY A 202 -4.32 -9.65 15.64
CA GLY A 202 -3.31 -10.16 16.57
C GLY A 202 -3.79 -10.22 18.03
N PRO A 203 -4.25 -9.11 18.62
CA PRO A 203 -4.86 -9.11 19.96
C PRO A 203 -6.05 -10.04 20.10
N HIS A 204 -6.95 -10.09 19.09
CA HIS A 204 -8.11 -10.97 19.11
C HIS A 204 -7.72 -12.45 19.15
N LEU A 205 -6.80 -12.89 18.31
CA LEU A 205 -6.32 -14.27 18.29
C LEU A 205 -5.60 -14.63 19.60
N GLY A 206 -4.88 -13.68 20.20
CA GLY A 206 -4.29 -13.85 21.55
C GLY A 206 -5.35 -14.07 22.62
N SER A 207 -6.51 -13.40 22.55
CA SER A 207 -7.61 -13.55 23.52
C SER A 207 -8.30 -14.92 23.44
N ILE A 208 -8.26 -15.59 22.28
CA ILE A 208 -8.78 -16.95 22.09
C ILE A 208 -7.69 -18.03 22.22
N GLY A 209 -6.54 -17.68 22.81
CA GLY A 209 -5.50 -18.64 23.19
C GLY A 209 -4.55 -19.08 22.05
N MET A 210 -4.50 -18.34 20.93
CA MET A 210 -3.63 -18.68 19.82
C MET A 210 -2.19 -18.20 20.00
N SER A 211 -1.24 -19.03 19.54
CA SER A 211 0.18 -18.74 19.57
C SER A 211 0.60 -17.76 18.45
N GLN A 212 1.74 -17.07 18.66
CA GLN A 212 2.32 -16.17 17.65
C GLN A 212 2.69 -16.89 16.33
N SER A 213 3.07 -18.17 16.40
CA SER A 213 3.36 -18.98 15.22
C SER A 213 2.09 -19.24 14.38
N GLN A 214 0.95 -19.51 15.02
CA GLN A 214 -0.33 -19.70 14.34
C GLN A 214 -0.79 -18.41 13.64
N LEU A 215 -0.52 -17.25 14.23
CA LEU A 215 -0.77 -15.95 13.60
C LEU A 215 0.03 -15.76 12.30
N ILE A 216 1.29 -16.25 12.28
CA ILE A 216 2.12 -16.21 11.06
C ILE A 216 1.49 -17.07 9.95
N TRP A 217 1.07 -18.30 10.28
CA TRP A 217 0.42 -19.18 9.31
C TRP A 217 -0.89 -18.61 8.77
N LEU A 218 -1.69 -17.97 9.62
CA LEU A 218 -2.92 -17.30 9.19
C LEU A 218 -2.64 -16.15 8.20
N ARG A 219 -1.60 -15.37 8.43
CA ARG A 219 -1.18 -14.33 7.49
C ARG A 219 -0.73 -14.92 6.14
N LEU A 220 0.06 -15.98 6.17
CA LEU A 220 0.49 -16.69 4.95
C LEU A 220 -0.68 -17.27 4.16
N ALA A 221 -1.72 -17.74 4.85
CA ALA A 221 -2.93 -18.24 4.20
C ALA A 221 -3.62 -17.20 3.31
N GLY A 222 -3.42 -15.89 3.56
CA GLY A 222 -3.93 -14.80 2.72
C GLY A 222 -3.21 -14.64 1.37
N LEU A 223 -1.99 -15.19 1.20
CA LEU A 223 -1.20 -15.01 -0.02
C LEU A 223 -1.87 -15.49 -1.31
N PRO A 224 -2.52 -16.69 -1.37
CA PRO A 224 -3.19 -17.13 -2.59
C PRO A 224 -4.24 -16.15 -3.11
N SER A 225 -4.98 -15.48 -2.21
CA SER A 225 -5.99 -14.50 -2.59
C SER A 225 -5.40 -13.27 -3.28
N MET A 226 -4.13 -12.93 -3.02
CA MET A 226 -3.47 -11.81 -3.70
C MET A 226 -3.18 -12.09 -5.17
N CYS A 227 -3.07 -13.37 -5.56
CA CYS A 227 -2.89 -13.77 -6.96
C CYS A 227 -4.10 -13.40 -7.84
N VAL A 228 -5.25 -13.10 -7.25
CA VAL A 228 -6.42 -12.60 -7.98
C VAL A 228 -6.10 -11.30 -8.72
N SER A 229 -5.18 -10.48 -8.20
CA SER A 229 -4.74 -9.25 -8.88
C SER A 229 -4.13 -9.49 -10.27
N LEU A 230 -3.49 -10.66 -10.50
CA LEU A 230 -2.87 -11.01 -11.79
C LEU A 230 -3.89 -11.21 -12.92
N ILE A 231 -5.09 -11.65 -12.58
CA ILE A 231 -6.14 -11.93 -13.57
C ILE A 231 -7.03 -10.71 -13.87
N ILE A 232 -6.93 -9.64 -13.07
CA ILE A 232 -7.76 -8.42 -13.23
C ILE A 232 -7.59 -7.81 -14.62
N GLY A 233 -6.38 -7.79 -15.17
CA GLY A 233 -6.15 -7.28 -16.52
C GLY A 233 -6.93 -8.04 -17.60
N ARG A 234 -7.06 -9.38 -17.46
CA ARG A 234 -7.86 -10.21 -18.36
C ARG A 234 -9.36 -9.98 -18.19
N ILE A 235 -9.81 -9.81 -16.95
CA ILE A 235 -11.21 -9.53 -16.62
C ILE A 235 -11.59 -8.14 -17.14
N ALA A 236 -10.75 -7.14 -17.01
CA ALA A 236 -10.95 -5.78 -17.48
C ALA A 236 -11.03 -5.66 -19.01
N ALA A 237 -10.56 -6.67 -19.76
CA ALA A 237 -10.77 -6.73 -21.21
C ALA A 237 -12.23 -7.07 -21.59
N ARG A 238 -13.04 -7.57 -20.65
CA ARG A 238 -14.43 -8.00 -20.91
C ARG A 238 -15.46 -7.25 -20.08
N ILE A 239 -15.07 -6.73 -18.93
CA ILE A 239 -15.94 -6.09 -17.93
C ILE A 239 -15.43 -4.66 -17.69
N PRO A 240 -16.31 -3.63 -17.71
CA PRO A 240 -15.91 -2.26 -17.38
C PRO A 240 -15.20 -2.17 -16.04
N ILE A 241 -14.07 -1.47 -16.00
CA ILE A 241 -13.20 -1.37 -14.83
C ILE A 241 -13.94 -0.85 -13.58
N GLY A 242 -14.87 0.06 -13.76
CA GLY A 242 -15.68 0.57 -12.66
C GLY A 242 -16.66 -0.46 -12.09
N THR A 243 -17.11 -1.44 -12.89
CA THR A 243 -17.90 -2.57 -12.37
C THR A 243 -17.01 -3.50 -11.53
N ILE A 244 -15.80 -3.79 -12.00
CA ILE A 244 -14.84 -4.58 -11.25
C ILE A 244 -14.51 -3.88 -9.92
N ALA A 245 -14.32 -2.57 -9.93
CA ALA A 245 -14.09 -1.80 -8.70
C ALA A 245 -15.24 -1.93 -7.69
N ARG A 246 -16.50 -1.82 -8.14
CA ARG A 246 -17.67 -2.02 -7.26
C ARG A 246 -17.70 -3.42 -6.66
N VAL A 247 -17.52 -4.44 -7.51
CA VAL A 247 -17.49 -5.84 -7.06
C VAL A 247 -16.36 -6.06 -6.04
N SER A 248 -15.19 -5.47 -6.25
CA SER A 248 -14.07 -5.61 -5.31
C SER A 248 -14.38 -5.05 -3.92
N PHE A 249 -15.03 -3.88 -3.85
CA PHE A 249 -15.47 -3.31 -2.57
C PHE A 249 -16.54 -4.16 -1.88
N ILE A 250 -17.49 -4.71 -2.65
CA ILE A 250 -18.54 -5.61 -2.12
C ILE A 250 -17.91 -6.91 -1.60
N VAL A 251 -16.99 -7.52 -2.36
CA VAL A 251 -16.29 -8.75 -1.93
C VAL A 251 -15.47 -8.49 -0.66
N ALA A 252 -14.75 -7.36 -0.59
CA ALA A 252 -14.01 -7.00 0.59
C ALA A 252 -14.93 -6.76 1.81
N ALA A 253 -16.04 -6.06 1.63
CA ALA A 253 -17.02 -5.83 2.69
C ALA A 253 -17.63 -7.16 3.17
N LEU A 254 -17.98 -8.08 2.26
CA LEU A 254 -18.49 -9.40 2.60
C LEU A 254 -17.47 -10.19 3.41
N GLY A 255 -16.19 -10.14 3.03
CA GLY A 255 -15.10 -10.77 3.80
C GLY A 255 -15.05 -10.29 5.24
N LEU A 256 -15.12 -8.96 5.47
CA LEU A 256 -15.13 -8.40 6.83
C LEU A 256 -16.42 -8.73 7.61
N LEU A 257 -17.58 -8.76 6.95
CA LEU A 257 -18.83 -9.20 7.58
C LEU A 257 -18.70 -10.65 8.07
N LEU A 258 -18.19 -11.54 7.22
CA LEU A 258 -17.94 -12.94 7.57
C LEU A 258 -16.90 -13.05 8.68
N GLU A 259 -15.84 -12.24 8.68
CA GLU A 259 -14.80 -12.26 9.71
C GLU A 259 -15.35 -11.86 11.09
N GLY A 260 -16.25 -10.86 11.14
CA GLY A 260 -16.97 -10.50 12.36
C GLY A 260 -17.92 -11.59 12.83
N LEU A 261 -18.62 -12.29 11.92
CA LEU A 261 -19.54 -13.37 12.24
C LEU A 261 -18.85 -14.67 12.70
N LEU A 262 -17.72 -15.00 12.04
CA LEU A 262 -16.98 -16.24 12.24
C LEU A 262 -15.77 -16.07 13.16
N SER A 263 -15.70 -14.96 13.88
CA SER A 263 -14.55 -14.55 14.71
C SER A 263 -14.20 -15.52 15.85
N ALA A 264 -15.12 -16.42 16.23
CA ALA A 264 -14.92 -17.41 17.29
C ALA A 264 -14.10 -18.63 16.84
N THR A 265 -13.91 -18.86 15.54
CA THR A 265 -13.25 -20.05 15.01
C THR A 265 -12.09 -19.69 14.10
N LEU A 266 -10.98 -20.43 14.22
CA LEU A 266 -9.81 -20.22 13.38
C LEU A 266 -10.12 -20.38 11.88
N TRP A 267 -10.81 -21.44 11.52
CA TRP A 267 -11.18 -21.71 10.13
C TRP A 267 -12.12 -20.65 9.55
N GLY A 268 -13.06 -20.16 10.37
CA GLY A 268 -13.94 -19.06 10.01
C GLY A 268 -13.16 -17.79 9.68
N ILE A 269 -12.20 -17.41 10.54
CA ILE A 269 -11.33 -16.27 10.33
C ILE A 269 -10.48 -16.45 9.06
N ILE A 270 -9.90 -17.65 8.83
CA ILE A 270 -9.10 -17.93 7.64
C ILE A 270 -9.93 -17.72 6.36
N VAL A 271 -11.10 -18.35 6.27
CA VAL A 271 -11.95 -18.26 5.08
C VAL A 271 -12.43 -16.84 4.85
N ALA A 272 -12.86 -16.14 5.90
CA ALA A 272 -13.30 -14.76 5.81
C ALA A 272 -12.17 -13.81 5.38
N SER A 273 -10.98 -13.97 5.95
CA SER A 273 -9.79 -13.21 5.57
C SER A 273 -9.39 -13.46 4.11
N LEU A 274 -9.51 -14.69 3.60
CA LEU A 274 -9.27 -14.99 2.18
C LEU A 274 -10.20 -14.21 1.26
N VAL A 275 -11.48 -14.14 1.59
CA VAL A 275 -12.49 -13.37 0.83
C VAL A 275 -12.16 -11.87 0.90
N PHE A 276 -11.86 -11.36 2.09
CA PHE A 276 -11.50 -9.95 2.29
C PHE A 276 -10.26 -9.57 1.48
N VAL A 277 -9.18 -10.35 1.62
CA VAL A 277 -7.91 -10.09 0.92
C VAL A 277 -8.08 -10.19 -0.60
N ALA A 278 -8.91 -11.11 -1.11
CA ALA A 278 -9.25 -11.18 -2.53
C ALA A 278 -9.93 -9.89 -3.01
N GLY A 279 -10.89 -9.36 -2.25
CA GLY A 279 -11.53 -8.08 -2.56
C GLY A 279 -10.54 -6.92 -2.61
N ILE A 280 -9.62 -6.82 -1.62
CA ILE A 280 -8.55 -5.82 -1.61
C ILE A 280 -7.60 -6.00 -2.80
N ALA A 281 -7.21 -7.23 -3.12
CA ALA A 281 -6.33 -7.55 -4.25
C ALA A 281 -6.95 -7.18 -5.60
N MET A 282 -8.26 -7.21 -5.72
CA MET A 282 -9.00 -6.70 -6.88
C MET A 282 -9.10 -5.17 -6.87
N ALA A 283 -9.34 -4.55 -5.70
CA ALA A 283 -9.56 -3.13 -5.56
C ALA A 283 -8.32 -2.30 -5.95
N VAL A 284 -7.10 -2.71 -5.52
CA VAL A 284 -5.88 -1.95 -5.75
C VAL A 284 -5.63 -1.68 -7.25
N PRO A 285 -5.52 -2.67 -8.15
CA PRO A 285 -5.25 -2.42 -9.57
C PRO A 285 -6.41 -1.70 -10.28
N THR A 286 -7.64 -1.94 -9.87
CA THR A 286 -8.81 -1.26 -10.46
C THR A 286 -8.82 0.22 -10.10
N MET A 287 -8.51 0.58 -8.86
CA MET A 287 -8.41 1.97 -8.43
C MET A 287 -7.24 2.69 -9.09
N ILE A 288 -6.09 2.04 -9.25
CA ILE A 288 -4.95 2.57 -10.02
C ILE A 288 -5.41 2.95 -11.45
N THR A 289 -6.15 2.07 -12.10
CA THR A 289 -6.65 2.32 -13.46
C THR A 289 -7.64 3.48 -13.50
N LEU A 290 -8.59 3.53 -12.56
CA LEU A 290 -9.57 4.62 -12.46
C LEU A 290 -8.92 5.99 -12.21
N PHE A 291 -7.90 6.05 -11.33
CA PHE A 291 -7.13 7.29 -11.13
C PHE A 291 -6.38 7.72 -12.39
N GLY A 292 -5.81 6.75 -13.12
CA GLY A 292 -5.15 7.02 -14.40
C GLY A 292 -6.10 7.61 -15.46
N GLN A 293 -7.34 7.12 -15.51
CA GLN A 293 -8.40 7.64 -16.39
C GLN A 293 -8.89 9.02 -15.95
N ALA A 294 -9.22 9.16 -14.65
CA ALA A 294 -9.76 10.40 -14.08
C ALA A 294 -8.80 11.59 -14.17
N SER A 295 -7.50 11.33 -14.27
CA SER A 295 -6.46 12.36 -14.31
C SER A 295 -5.96 12.72 -15.70
N ALA A 296 -6.48 12.08 -16.75
CA ALA A 296 -6.08 12.41 -18.12
C ALA A 296 -6.16 13.94 -18.40
N PRO A 297 -5.19 14.53 -19.13
CA PRO A 297 -3.98 13.92 -19.71
C PRO A 297 -2.82 13.72 -18.72
N TYR A 298 -2.93 14.18 -17.48
CA TYR A 298 -1.87 14.21 -16.46
C TYR A 298 -1.79 12.90 -15.65
N ARG A 299 -1.65 11.75 -16.32
CA ARG A 299 -1.69 10.41 -15.68
C ARG A 299 -0.68 10.25 -14.54
N ALA A 300 0.53 10.82 -14.67
CA ALA A 300 1.55 10.74 -13.63
C ALA A 300 1.10 11.43 -12.33
N GLY A 301 0.44 12.59 -12.42
CA GLY A 301 -0.17 13.27 -11.28
C GLY A 301 -1.27 12.43 -10.62
N GLY A 302 -2.11 11.77 -11.42
CA GLY A 302 -3.14 10.86 -10.91
C GLY A 302 -2.56 9.65 -10.16
N MET A 303 -1.46 9.08 -10.67
CA MET A 303 -0.76 7.98 -9.99
C MET A 303 -0.12 8.43 -8.67
N ALA A 304 0.40 9.66 -8.61
CA ALA A 304 0.92 10.24 -7.37
C ALA A 304 -0.20 10.42 -6.33
N VAL A 305 -1.36 10.94 -6.74
CA VAL A 305 -2.55 11.07 -5.87
C VAL A 305 -3.04 9.70 -5.41
N ASN A 306 -3.13 8.73 -6.31
CA ASN A 306 -3.52 7.35 -5.98
C ASN A 306 -2.64 6.78 -4.84
N GLY A 307 -1.32 6.83 -4.99
CA GLY A 307 -0.40 6.32 -3.98
C GLY A 307 -0.49 7.09 -2.66
N ALA A 308 -0.55 8.42 -2.70
CA ALA A 308 -0.68 9.25 -1.52
C ALA A 308 -1.95 8.93 -0.73
N VAL A 309 -3.11 8.87 -1.40
CA VAL A 309 -4.40 8.56 -0.76
C VAL A 309 -4.41 7.14 -0.17
N LEU A 310 -3.83 6.16 -0.87
CA LEU A 310 -3.73 4.80 -0.40
C LEU A 310 -2.95 4.71 0.93
N PHE A 311 -1.81 5.40 1.02
CA PHE A 311 -0.98 5.39 2.23
C PHE A 311 -1.49 6.31 3.35
N ILE A 312 -2.26 7.36 3.04
CA ILE A 312 -3.07 8.05 4.06
C ILE A 312 -4.02 7.04 4.71
N GLY A 313 -4.71 6.19 3.92
CA GLY A 313 -5.52 5.11 4.44
C GLY A 313 -4.73 4.16 5.36
N ALA A 314 -3.55 3.73 4.93
CA ALA A 314 -2.68 2.89 5.73
C ALA A 314 -2.29 3.52 7.08
N SER A 315 -2.14 4.85 7.14
CA SER A 315 -1.82 5.58 8.38
C SER A 315 -3.01 5.62 9.36
N LEU A 316 -4.24 5.60 8.84
CA LEU A 316 -5.47 5.61 9.62
C LEU A 316 -5.83 4.22 10.16
N GLY A 317 -5.37 3.15 9.48
CA GLY A 317 -5.70 1.77 9.85
C GLY A 317 -5.40 1.41 11.31
N PRO A 318 -4.17 1.62 11.81
CA PRO A 318 -3.84 1.32 13.20
C PRO A 318 -4.63 2.17 14.21
N LEU A 319 -5.04 3.39 13.84
CA LEU A 319 -5.89 4.26 14.66
C LEU A 319 -7.31 3.70 14.73
N ALA A 320 -7.87 3.26 13.61
CA ALA A 320 -9.17 2.60 13.56
C ALA A 320 -9.20 1.32 14.40
N ALA A 321 -8.11 0.53 14.38
CA ALA A 321 -7.99 -0.68 15.19
C ALA A 321 -7.95 -0.43 16.72
N ARG A 322 -7.77 0.80 17.15
CA ARG A 322 -7.75 1.21 18.58
C ARG A 322 -9.07 1.75 19.10
N LEU A 323 -10.07 1.88 18.25
CA LEU A 323 -11.37 2.29 18.71
C LEU A 323 -11.86 1.34 19.80
N PRO A 324 -12.49 1.86 20.86
CA PRO A 324 -12.94 1.06 22.01
C PRO A 324 -14.17 0.21 21.66
N MET A 325 -14.00 -0.72 20.74
CA MET A 325 -15.04 -1.64 20.27
C MET A 325 -14.50 -3.06 20.12
N GLY A 326 -15.38 -4.05 20.25
CA GLY A 326 -15.01 -5.46 20.06
C GLY A 326 -14.58 -5.75 18.62
N PHE A 327 -13.81 -6.85 18.44
CA PHE A 327 -13.29 -7.24 17.14
C PHE A 327 -14.39 -7.34 16.07
N SER A 328 -15.48 -8.08 16.37
CA SER A 328 -16.60 -8.26 15.43
C SER A 328 -17.26 -6.92 15.05
N THR A 329 -17.48 -6.04 16.02
CA THR A 329 -18.08 -4.72 15.79
C THR A 329 -17.17 -3.86 14.90
N LEU A 330 -15.84 -3.92 15.11
CA LEU A 330 -14.87 -3.23 14.26
C LEU A 330 -14.93 -3.77 12.83
N MET A 331 -14.98 -5.09 12.64
CA MET A 331 -15.07 -5.71 11.30
C MET A 331 -16.35 -5.25 10.58
N TRP A 332 -17.49 -5.20 11.26
CA TRP A 332 -18.73 -4.74 10.66
C TRP A 332 -18.73 -3.23 10.36
N ALA A 333 -18.11 -2.43 11.21
CA ALA A 333 -17.93 -1.00 10.94
C ALA A 333 -17.07 -0.76 9.70
N LEU A 334 -15.95 -1.49 9.58
CA LEU A 334 -15.09 -1.41 8.39
C LEU A 334 -15.80 -1.92 7.12
N ALA A 335 -16.62 -2.96 7.23
CA ALA A 335 -17.47 -3.43 6.13
C ALA A 335 -18.44 -2.34 5.66
N GLY A 336 -19.11 -1.66 6.60
CA GLY A 336 -19.96 -0.51 6.30
C GLY A 336 -19.23 0.61 5.58
N VAL A 337 -18.01 0.94 6.00
CA VAL A 337 -17.14 1.93 5.34
C VAL A 337 -16.79 1.50 3.92
N LEU A 338 -16.50 0.21 3.66
CA LEU A 338 -16.25 -0.29 2.31
C LEU A 338 -17.49 -0.26 1.41
N LEU A 339 -18.69 -0.48 1.95
CA LEU A 339 -19.95 -0.32 1.21
C LEU A 339 -20.23 1.15 0.87
N LEU A 340 -19.93 2.08 1.77
CA LEU A 340 -19.98 3.51 1.47
C LEU A 340 -18.95 3.88 0.38
N ALA A 341 -17.76 3.31 0.42
CA ALA A 341 -16.75 3.48 -0.61
C ALA A 341 -17.23 2.95 -1.98
N CYS A 342 -17.92 1.82 -2.00
CA CYS A 342 -18.59 1.33 -3.22
C CYS A 342 -19.59 2.37 -3.77
N GLY A 343 -20.38 3.01 -2.89
CA GLY A 343 -21.25 4.13 -3.24
C GLY A 343 -20.50 5.31 -3.86
N CYS A 344 -19.33 5.68 -3.28
CA CYS A 344 -18.46 6.71 -3.85
C CYS A 344 -17.99 6.36 -5.27
N VAL A 345 -17.64 5.09 -5.53
CA VAL A 345 -17.29 4.64 -6.89
C VAL A 345 -18.47 4.77 -7.85
N VAL A 346 -19.69 4.47 -7.41
CA VAL A 346 -20.91 4.67 -8.23
C VAL A 346 -21.11 6.14 -8.56
N VAL A 347 -20.97 7.03 -7.58
CA VAL A 347 -21.07 8.49 -7.81
C VAL A 347 -19.99 8.97 -8.77
N PHE A 348 -18.73 8.53 -8.57
CA PHE A 348 -17.63 8.81 -9.50
C PHE A 348 -18.00 8.44 -10.95
N GLN A 349 -18.55 7.25 -11.17
CA GLN A 349 -18.95 6.79 -12.51
C GLN A 349 -20.08 7.63 -13.11
N ARG A 350 -21.05 8.06 -12.30
CA ARG A 350 -22.14 8.94 -12.77
C ARG A 350 -21.64 10.32 -13.17
N LEU A 351 -20.61 10.84 -12.50
CA LEU A 351 -19.98 12.12 -12.80
C LEU A 351 -18.95 12.04 -13.93
N SER A 352 -18.59 10.85 -14.38
CA SER A 352 -17.66 10.65 -15.50
C SER A 352 -18.36 10.84 -16.84
N PRO A 353 -17.68 11.40 -17.87
CA PRO A 353 -18.22 11.53 -19.22
C PRO A 353 -18.66 10.18 -19.79
N PRO A 354 -19.62 10.15 -20.71
CA PRO A 354 -20.11 8.89 -21.33
C PRO A 354 -18.99 8.04 -21.94
N ASP A 355 -17.99 8.66 -22.53
CA ASP A 355 -16.85 8.00 -23.20
C ASP A 355 -15.86 7.34 -22.21
N GLU A 356 -15.96 7.64 -20.91
CA GLU A 356 -15.13 7.06 -19.85
C GLU A 356 -15.88 6.02 -18.98
N ARG A 357 -17.16 5.75 -19.27
CA ARG A 357 -18.03 4.79 -18.52
C ARG A 357 -17.90 3.35 -19.06
#